data_b5cc894480e6285f1debfce9d4896563
#
_entry.id   b5cc894480e6285f1debfce9d4896563
#
_cell.length_a   1.000
_cell.length_b   1.000
_cell.length_c   1.000
_cell.angle_alpha   90.00
_cell.angle_beta   90.00
_cell.angle_gamma   90.00
#
_symmetry.space_group_name_H-M   'P 1'
#
loop_
_entity.id
_entity.type
_entity.pdbx_description
1 polymer ?
#
loop_
_entity_poly.entity_id
_entity_poly.type
_entity_poly.pdbx_seq_one_letter_code
_entity_poly.pdbx_strand_id
1 'polypeptide(L)'
;ITFNLVKGEKVIFFSKDKRAVTKFFEIINDEEKDFEGKFEWGITTKKSYLPIDNSSYFKSDINLIDWLRQFTEDDEEKKELFIRGFLGKMIFSGDEALKKVSVLSGGEKVRCMLSKMMMKKSNILVVDEPTNHLDLESITAFNNGLKNFEGTVLLSTHDNTFAQTV
;
A
#
# COMPACT_ATOMS: atom_id res chain seq x y z
N ILE A 1 10.47 11.34 -18.25
CA ILE A 1 9.92 9.98 -18.43
C ILE A 1 8.62 10.13 -19.21
N THR A 2 8.41 9.28 -20.22
CA THR A 2 7.15 9.24 -20.97
C THR A 2 6.74 7.78 -21.14
N PHE A 3 5.58 7.40 -20.62
CA PHE A 3 5.04 6.05 -20.77
C PHE A 3 3.51 6.07 -20.55
N ASN A 4 2.84 5.02 -21.00
CA ASN A 4 1.43 4.78 -20.77
C ASN A 4 1.28 3.52 -19.92
N LEU A 5 0.29 3.50 -19.05
CA LEU A 5 -0.10 2.36 -18.24
C LEU A 5 -1.41 1.78 -18.76
N VAL A 6 -1.45 0.47 -18.88
CA VAL A 6 -2.67 -0.26 -19.20
C VAL A 6 -3.22 -0.92 -17.95
N LYS A 7 -4.53 -1.09 -17.88
CA LYS A 7 -5.20 -1.74 -16.75
C LYS A 7 -4.61 -3.14 -16.49
N GLY A 8 -4.25 -3.41 -15.25
CA GLY A 8 -3.71 -4.71 -14.82
C GLY A 8 -2.20 -4.86 -14.96
N GLU A 9 -1.50 -3.87 -15.52
CA GLU A 9 -0.03 -3.91 -15.57
C GLU A 9 0.59 -3.76 -14.19
N LYS A 10 1.70 -4.48 -13.99
CA LYS A 10 2.56 -4.33 -12.82
C LYS A 10 3.91 -3.80 -13.28
N VAL A 11 4.18 -2.55 -12.96
CA VAL A 11 5.38 -1.83 -13.38
C VAL A 11 6.30 -1.60 -12.19
N ILE A 12 7.54 -2.04 -12.33
CA ILE A 12 8.54 -1.93 -11.29
C ILE A 12 9.58 -0.89 -11.71
N PHE A 13 9.83 0.04 -10.81
CA PHE A 13 10.81 1.10 -10.98
C PHE A 13 12.10 0.74 -10.25
N PHE A 14 13.17 0.56 -11.02
CA PHE A 14 14.52 0.42 -10.51
C PHE A 14 15.31 1.69 -10.78
N SER A 15 15.86 2.31 -9.76
CA SER A 15 16.68 3.50 -9.92
C SER A 15 17.86 3.49 -8.94
N LYS A 16 19.00 3.98 -9.40
CA LYS A 16 20.13 4.28 -8.51
C LYS A 16 19.82 5.48 -7.59
N ASP A 17 18.96 6.37 -8.06
CA ASP A 17 18.46 7.51 -7.29
C ASP A 17 17.04 7.20 -6.76
N LYS A 18 16.98 6.78 -5.51
CA LYS A 18 15.71 6.49 -4.81
C LYS A 18 14.81 7.73 -4.73
N ARG A 19 15.41 8.90 -4.50
CA ARG A 19 14.65 10.15 -4.33
C ARG A 19 13.90 10.52 -5.60
N ALA A 20 14.45 10.23 -6.77
CA ALA A 20 13.81 10.52 -8.05
C ALA A 20 12.53 9.69 -8.23
N VAL A 21 12.51 8.41 -7.80
CA VAL A 21 11.31 7.58 -7.89
C VAL A 21 10.28 7.99 -6.85
N THR A 22 10.70 8.25 -5.60
CA THR A 22 9.81 8.78 -4.56
C THR A 22 9.14 10.07 -5.01
N LYS A 23 9.91 11.03 -5.53
CA LYS A 23 9.36 12.29 -6.08
C LYS A 23 8.38 12.06 -7.22
N PHE A 24 8.69 11.13 -8.12
CA PHE A 24 7.76 10.76 -9.19
C PHE A 24 6.45 10.20 -8.62
N PHE A 25 6.52 9.33 -7.59
CA PHE A 25 5.33 8.79 -6.95
C PHE A 25 4.54 9.86 -6.18
N GLU A 26 5.20 10.78 -5.49
CA GLU A 26 4.55 11.93 -4.84
C GLU A 26 3.79 12.80 -5.86
N ILE A 27 4.41 13.10 -7.01
CA ILE A 27 3.78 13.87 -8.10
C ILE A 27 2.52 13.19 -8.59
N ILE A 28 2.58 11.92 -8.98
CA ILE A 28 1.41 11.21 -9.55
C ILE A 28 0.32 10.92 -8.51
N ASN A 29 0.61 11.08 -7.20
CA ASN A 29 -0.34 11.00 -6.12
C ASN A 29 -0.84 12.35 -5.61
N ASP A 30 -0.46 13.45 -6.28
CA ASP A 30 -0.86 14.84 -5.96
C ASP A 30 -0.28 15.37 -4.63
N GLU A 31 0.77 14.71 -4.09
CA GLU A 31 1.48 15.15 -2.88
C GLU A 31 2.57 16.18 -3.19
N GLU A 32 3.14 16.17 -4.40
CA GLU A 32 4.08 17.17 -4.90
C GLU A 32 3.50 17.89 -6.11
N LYS A 33 3.56 19.22 -6.11
CA LYS A 33 2.98 20.07 -7.17
C LYS A 33 4.02 20.86 -7.97
N ASP A 34 5.24 20.92 -7.48
CA ASP A 34 6.34 21.62 -8.18
C ASP A 34 7.06 20.64 -9.10
N PHE A 35 6.60 20.53 -10.34
CA PHE A 35 7.18 19.65 -11.36
C PHE A 35 6.94 20.17 -12.77
N GLU A 36 7.78 19.75 -13.70
CA GLU A 36 7.60 19.98 -15.13
C GLU A 36 7.08 18.73 -15.83
N GLY A 37 6.09 18.90 -16.71
CA GLY A 37 5.50 17.80 -17.47
C GLY A 37 3.99 17.70 -17.31
N LYS A 38 3.44 16.57 -17.73
CA LYS A 38 2.00 16.27 -17.66
C LYS A 38 1.79 14.82 -17.27
N PHE A 39 0.80 14.56 -16.46
CA PHE A 39 0.26 13.22 -16.27
C PHE A 39 -1.25 13.28 -16.22
N GLU A 40 -1.90 12.21 -16.59
CA GLU A 40 -3.36 12.09 -16.58
C GLU A 40 -3.74 10.68 -16.14
N TRP A 41 -4.71 10.61 -15.24
CA TRP A 41 -5.32 9.36 -14.82
C TRP A 41 -6.64 9.15 -15.55
N GLY A 42 -6.95 7.91 -15.90
CA GLY A 42 -8.26 7.57 -16.44
C GLY A 42 -9.40 7.93 -15.48
N ILE A 43 -10.56 8.29 -16.02
CA ILE A 43 -11.74 8.78 -15.28
C ILE A 43 -12.17 7.81 -14.15
N THR A 44 -12.00 6.49 -14.35
CA THR A 44 -12.40 5.46 -13.38
C THR A 44 -11.29 5.09 -12.39
N THR A 45 -10.18 5.82 -12.42
CA THR A 45 -9.03 5.52 -11.56
C THR A 45 -9.31 5.81 -10.10
N LYS A 46 -9.09 4.79 -9.26
CA LYS A 46 -9.07 4.89 -7.80
C LYS A 46 -7.70 4.45 -7.32
N LYS A 47 -6.85 5.41 -6.99
CA LYS A 47 -5.47 5.15 -6.55
C LYS A 47 -5.36 5.03 -5.04
N SER A 48 -4.43 4.19 -4.58
CA SER A 48 -3.92 4.17 -3.21
C SER A 48 -2.41 4.21 -3.21
N TYR A 49 -1.85 4.98 -2.31
CA TYR A 49 -0.42 5.19 -2.20
C TYR A 49 0.11 4.69 -0.85
N LEU A 50 1.19 3.93 -0.90
CA LEU A 50 2.01 3.53 0.24
C LEU A 50 3.35 4.26 0.14
N PRO A 51 3.53 5.37 0.88
CA PRO A 51 4.80 6.09 0.92
C PRO A 51 5.84 5.35 1.78
N ILE A 52 7.12 5.69 1.60
CA ILE A 52 8.22 5.17 2.44
C ILE A 52 7.96 5.53 3.91
N ASP A 53 7.64 6.78 4.22
CA ASP A 53 7.21 7.20 5.56
C ASP A 53 5.69 7.21 5.67
N ASN A 54 5.17 6.21 6.35
CA ASN A 54 3.74 6.07 6.62
C ASN A 54 3.38 6.37 8.09
N SER A 55 4.30 6.89 8.88
CA SER A 55 4.13 7.11 10.33
C SER A 55 2.97 8.04 10.68
N SER A 56 2.63 8.98 9.81
CA SER A 56 1.53 9.92 9.99
C SER A 56 0.16 9.26 10.13
N TYR A 57 -0.02 8.08 9.55
CA TYR A 57 -1.27 7.31 9.60
C TYR A 57 -1.52 6.61 10.95
N PHE A 58 -0.49 6.47 11.79
CA PHE A 58 -0.50 5.63 13.00
C PHE A 58 -0.34 6.42 14.30
N LYS A 59 -0.80 7.67 14.32
CA LYS A 59 -0.69 8.57 15.51
C LYS A 59 -1.81 8.39 16.54
N SER A 60 -2.90 7.73 16.15
CA SER A 60 -4.06 7.54 17.04
C SER A 60 -3.84 6.38 18.02
N ASP A 61 -4.58 6.39 19.13
CA ASP A 61 -4.51 5.37 20.18
C ASP A 61 -5.66 4.34 20.08
N ILE A 62 -6.12 4.07 18.85
CA ILE A 62 -7.16 3.08 18.54
C ILE A 62 -6.55 1.74 18.10
N ASN A 63 -7.33 0.66 18.19
CA ASN A 63 -6.89 -0.65 17.71
C ASN A 63 -6.96 -0.75 16.17
N LEU A 64 -6.35 -1.80 15.62
CA LEU A 64 -6.27 -2.03 14.18
C LEU A 64 -7.65 -2.18 13.52
N ILE A 65 -8.61 -2.81 14.19
CA ILE A 65 -9.97 -3.01 13.66
C ILE A 65 -10.65 -1.63 13.51
N ASP A 66 -10.62 -0.81 14.56
CA ASP A 66 -11.23 0.51 14.53
C ASP A 66 -10.50 1.46 13.57
N TRP A 67 -9.19 1.28 13.41
CA TRP A 67 -8.41 2.05 12.46
C TRP A 67 -8.80 1.71 11.01
N LEU A 68 -8.92 0.43 10.65
CA LEU A 68 -9.37 0.05 9.31
C LEU A 68 -10.82 0.42 9.03
N ARG A 69 -11.70 0.35 10.03
CA ARG A 69 -13.12 0.72 9.91
C ARG A 69 -13.34 2.14 9.38
N GLN A 70 -12.38 3.04 9.60
CA GLN A 70 -12.46 4.43 9.12
C GLN A 70 -12.34 4.56 7.58
N PHE A 71 -11.90 3.52 6.88
CA PHE A 71 -11.62 3.56 5.44
C PHE A 71 -12.69 2.92 4.57
N THR A 72 -13.82 2.54 5.16
CA THR A 72 -15.02 2.10 4.43
C THR A 72 -16.26 2.81 4.95
N GLU A 73 -17.20 3.09 4.04
CA GLU A 73 -18.51 3.65 4.36
C GLU A 73 -19.60 2.57 4.39
N ASP A 74 -19.33 1.41 3.80
CA ASP A 74 -20.24 0.29 3.71
C ASP A 74 -20.42 -0.38 5.08
N ASP A 75 -21.65 -0.47 5.57
CA ASP A 75 -21.94 -1.00 6.91
C ASP A 75 -21.63 -2.49 7.07
N GLU A 76 -21.71 -3.29 6.00
CA GLU A 76 -21.28 -4.69 6.02
C GLU A 76 -19.75 -4.80 6.14
N GLU A 77 -19.04 -3.92 5.45
CA GLU A 77 -17.57 -3.86 5.49
C GLU A 77 -17.04 -3.30 6.82
N LYS A 78 -17.85 -2.56 7.57
CA LYS A 78 -17.52 -2.08 8.93
C LYS A 78 -17.60 -3.19 9.98
N LYS A 79 -18.22 -4.32 9.68
CA LYS A 79 -18.32 -5.44 10.63
C LYS A 79 -16.92 -5.97 10.96
N GLU A 80 -16.72 -6.28 12.21
CA GLU A 80 -15.44 -6.76 12.73
C GLU A 80 -14.92 -7.99 11.98
N LEU A 81 -15.80 -8.93 11.68
CA LEU A 81 -15.45 -10.17 10.97
C LEU A 81 -14.88 -9.87 9.58
N PHE A 82 -15.46 -8.91 8.86
CA PHE A 82 -14.98 -8.50 7.55
C PHE A 82 -13.59 -7.88 7.63
N ILE A 83 -13.40 -6.95 8.57
CA ILE A 83 -12.12 -6.28 8.80
C ILE A 83 -11.02 -7.27 9.22
N ARG A 84 -11.34 -8.20 10.12
CA ARG A 84 -10.42 -9.29 10.51
C ARG A 84 -10.01 -10.16 9.32
N GLY A 85 -10.87 -10.31 8.32
CA GLY A 85 -10.53 -11.00 7.07
C GLY A 85 -9.40 -10.33 6.29
N PHE A 86 -9.37 -9.00 6.22
CA PHE A 86 -8.26 -8.26 5.59
C PHE A 86 -7.00 -8.28 6.45
N LEU A 87 -7.14 -8.10 7.76
CA LEU A 87 -6.03 -8.18 8.70
C LEU A 87 -5.38 -9.56 8.67
N GLY A 88 -6.18 -10.63 8.63
CA GLY A 88 -5.68 -12.01 8.56
C GLY A 88 -4.87 -12.30 7.29
N LYS A 89 -5.24 -11.74 6.14
CA LYS A 89 -4.44 -11.83 4.91
C LYS A 89 -3.05 -11.22 5.05
N MET A 90 -2.90 -10.27 5.97
CA MET A 90 -1.64 -9.59 6.29
C MET A 90 -1.06 -10.08 7.63
N ILE A 91 -1.39 -11.29 8.05
CA ILE A 91 -0.81 -11.97 9.23
C ILE A 91 -1.11 -11.25 10.56
N PHE A 92 -2.21 -10.53 10.64
CA PHE A 92 -2.72 -10.05 11.92
C PHE A 92 -3.84 -11.00 12.39
N SER A 93 -3.53 -11.90 13.32
CA SER A 93 -4.46 -12.90 13.80
C SER A 93 -4.81 -12.72 15.29
N GLY A 94 -5.95 -13.22 15.71
CA GLY A 94 -6.37 -13.22 17.10
C GLY A 94 -6.26 -11.84 17.76
N ASP A 95 -5.49 -11.78 18.85
CA ASP A 95 -5.30 -10.56 19.65
C ASP A 95 -4.44 -9.50 18.97
N GLU A 96 -3.67 -9.86 17.93
CA GLU A 96 -2.87 -8.87 17.19
C GLU A 96 -3.75 -7.81 16.51
N ALA A 97 -4.95 -8.18 16.08
CA ALA A 97 -5.91 -7.24 15.52
C ALA A 97 -6.42 -6.18 16.55
N LEU A 98 -6.20 -6.44 17.83
CA LEU A 98 -6.55 -5.52 18.93
C LEU A 98 -5.38 -4.63 19.35
N LYS A 99 -4.18 -4.81 18.78
CA LYS A 99 -3.06 -3.90 19.02
C LYS A 99 -3.41 -2.47 18.66
N LYS A 100 -2.95 -1.53 19.46
CA LYS A 100 -3.06 -0.10 19.15
C LYS A 100 -2.14 0.24 17.97
N VAL A 101 -2.63 1.07 17.06
CA VAL A 101 -1.85 1.44 15.86
C VAL A 101 -0.59 2.23 16.21
N SER A 102 -0.58 2.93 17.34
CA SER A 102 0.56 3.72 17.82
C SER A 102 1.79 2.87 18.21
N VAL A 103 1.59 1.59 18.55
CA VAL A 103 2.68 0.69 19.00
C VAL A 103 3.18 -0.28 17.93
N LEU A 104 2.68 -0.17 16.70
CA LEU A 104 3.08 -1.04 15.60
C LEU A 104 4.53 -0.83 15.19
N SER A 105 5.23 -1.94 14.93
CA SER A 105 6.53 -1.94 14.27
C SER A 105 6.45 -1.41 12.84
N GLY A 106 7.59 -1.09 12.21
CA GLY A 106 7.63 -0.63 10.82
C GLY A 106 6.99 -1.63 9.86
N GLY A 107 7.30 -2.92 9.99
CA GLY A 107 6.72 -3.99 9.17
C GLY A 107 5.21 -4.15 9.38
N GLU A 108 4.74 -4.10 10.63
CA GLU A 108 3.31 -4.14 10.94
C GLU A 108 2.56 -2.95 10.32
N LYS A 109 3.15 -1.74 10.34
CA LYS A 109 2.58 -0.56 9.68
C LYS A 109 2.42 -0.75 8.18
N VAL A 110 3.43 -1.28 7.49
CA VAL A 110 3.37 -1.55 6.05
C VAL A 110 2.28 -2.57 5.73
N ARG A 111 2.19 -3.69 6.47
CA ARG A 111 1.13 -4.69 6.31
C ARG A 111 -0.26 -4.11 6.56
N CYS A 112 -0.39 -3.25 7.57
CA CYS A 112 -1.62 -2.56 7.90
C CYS A 112 -2.05 -1.59 6.78
N MET A 113 -1.10 -0.83 6.21
CA MET A 113 -1.35 0.04 5.06
C MET A 113 -1.83 -0.76 3.84
N LEU A 114 -1.26 -1.93 3.56
CA LEU A 114 -1.74 -2.77 2.46
C LEU A 114 -3.17 -3.25 2.71
N SER A 115 -3.51 -3.67 3.93
CA SER A 115 -4.89 -4.00 4.30
C SER A 115 -5.85 -2.85 4.00
N LYS A 116 -5.48 -1.62 4.36
CA LYS A 116 -6.24 -0.39 4.04
C LYS A 116 -6.39 -0.19 2.52
N MET A 117 -5.31 -0.34 1.76
CA MET A 117 -5.32 -0.15 0.31
C MET A 117 -6.25 -1.16 -0.38
N MET A 118 -6.23 -2.41 0.06
CA MET A 118 -7.13 -3.45 -0.44
C MET A 118 -8.60 -3.16 -0.09
N MET A 119 -8.87 -2.73 1.14
CA MET A 119 -10.22 -2.36 1.59
C MET A 119 -10.84 -1.20 0.79
N LYS A 120 -10.03 -0.23 0.39
CA LYS A 120 -10.47 0.93 -0.39
C LYS A 120 -10.96 0.60 -1.81
N LYS A 121 -10.90 -0.66 -2.24
CA LYS A 121 -11.27 -1.08 -3.60
C LYS A 121 -10.56 -0.24 -4.68
N SER A 122 -9.31 0.14 -4.41
CA SER A 122 -8.48 0.85 -5.37
C SER A 122 -8.20 -0.05 -6.57
N ASN A 123 -8.13 0.52 -7.77
CA ASN A 123 -7.74 -0.21 -8.97
C ASN A 123 -6.30 0.11 -9.42
N ILE A 124 -5.65 1.04 -8.71
CA ILE A 124 -4.22 1.32 -8.85
C ILE A 124 -3.58 1.38 -7.47
N LEU A 125 -2.48 0.65 -7.30
CA LEU A 125 -1.62 0.71 -6.14
C LEU A 125 -0.28 1.33 -6.53
N VAL A 126 0.11 2.39 -5.84
CA VAL A 126 1.45 2.99 -5.91
C VAL A 126 2.17 2.65 -4.62
N VAL A 127 3.30 1.98 -4.71
CA VAL A 127 3.99 1.38 -3.56
C VAL A 127 5.47 1.74 -3.60
N ASP A 128 5.93 2.47 -2.60
CA ASP A 128 7.29 2.98 -2.55
C ASP A 128 8.13 2.22 -1.52
N GLU A 129 9.12 1.44 -1.98
CA GLU A 129 10.10 0.69 -1.18
C GLU A 129 9.48 -0.11 0.00
N PRO A 130 8.48 -0.96 -0.25
CA PRO A 130 7.71 -1.59 0.82
C PRO A 130 8.51 -2.59 1.66
N THR A 131 9.61 -3.13 1.12
CA THR A 131 10.37 -4.24 1.74
C THR A 131 11.39 -3.78 2.77
N ASN A 132 11.69 -2.48 2.87
CA ASN A 132 12.79 -1.96 3.69
C ASN A 132 12.74 -2.32 5.19
N HIS A 133 11.58 -2.68 5.74
CA HIS A 133 11.38 -2.97 7.17
C HIS A 133 10.57 -4.24 7.41
N LEU A 134 10.42 -5.07 6.38
CA LEU A 134 9.66 -6.31 6.47
C LEU A 134 10.57 -7.49 6.77
N ASP A 135 10.12 -8.38 7.66
CA ASP A 135 10.65 -9.73 7.79
C ASP A 135 10.20 -10.61 6.61
N LEU A 136 10.78 -11.79 6.48
CA LEU A 136 10.52 -12.70 5.36
C LEU A 136 9.03 -13.10 5.25
N GLU A 137 8.38 -13.31 6.38
CA GLU A 137 6.96 -13.68 6.43
C GLU A 137 6.08 -12.53 5.94
N SER A 138 6.37 -11.31 6.38
CA SER A 138 5.70 -10.09 5.93
C SER A 138 5.92 -9.81 4.45
N ILE A 139 7.13 -10.02 3.92
CA ILE A 139 7.44 -9.92 2.49
C ILE A 139 6.59 -10.91 1.70
N THR A 140 6.48 -12.15 2.18
CA THR A 140 5.68 -13.20 1.53
C THR A 140 4.19 -12.82 1.50
N ALA A 141 3.65 -12.37 2.62
CA ALA A 141 2.25 -11.93 2.69
C ALA A 141 1.97 -10.73 1.79
N PHE A 142 2.87 -9.75 1.80
CA PHE A 142 2.77 -8.57 0.95
C PHE A 142 2.80 -8.94 -0.52
N ASN A 143 3.74 -9.80 -0.93
CA ASN A 143 3.87 -10.29 -2.29
C ASN A 143 2.60 -11.04 -2.75
N ASN A 144 2.05 -11.93 -1.91
CA ASN A 144 0.81 -12.62 -2.21
C ASN A 144 -0.37 -11.63 -2.38
N GLY A 145 -0.41 -10.58 -1.58
CA GLY A 145 -1.39 -9.50 -1.73
C GLY A 145 -1.27 -8.80 -3.09
N LEU A 146 -0.06 -8.45 -3.52
CA LEU A 146 0.18 -7.82 -4.81
C LEU A 146 -0.10 -8.75 -6.00
N LYS A 147 0.27 -10.03 -5.90
CA LYS A 147 -0.01 -11.03 -6.96
C LYS A 147 -1.50 -11.19 -7.21
N ASN A 148 -2.29 -11.27 -6.14
CA ASN A 148 -3.73 -11.47 -6.21
C ASN A 148 -4.49 -10.17 -6.50
N PHE A 149 -3.81 -9.04 -6.59
CA PHE A 149 -4.42 -7.79 -6.95
C PHE A 149 -4.61 -7.69 -8.47
N GLU A 150 -5.86 -7.61 -8.91
CA GLU A 150 -6.22 -7.57 -10.33
C GLU A 150 -6.03 -6.19 -10.98
N GLY A 151 -5.73 -5.17 -10.20
CA GLY A 151 -5.48 -3.80 -10.67
C GLY A 151 -4.04 -3.56 -11.11
N THR A 152 -3.77 -2.33 -11.48
CA THR A 152 -2.43 -1.86 -11.88
C THR A 152 -1.57 -1.58 -10.64
N VAL A 153 -0.30 -1.97 -10.68
CA VAL A 153 0.67 -1.72 -9.62
C VAL A 153 1.86 -0.93 -10.16
N LEU A 154 2.19 0.16 -9.49
CA LEU A 154 3.44 0.89 -9.65
C LEU A 154 4.26 0.65 -8.38
N LEU A 155 5.39 0.00 -8.51
CA LEU A 155 6.22 -0.44 -7.40
C LEU A 155 7.65 0.08 -7.55
N SER A 156 8.20 0.70 -6.52
CA SER A 156 9.64 0.88 -6.40
C SER A 156 10.21 -0.18 -5.47
N THR A 157 11.33 -0.76 -5.84
CA THR A 157 12.08 -1.67 -4.96
C THR A 157 13.53 -1.81 -5.41
N HIS A 158 14.41 -2.10 -4.46
CA HIS A 158 15.80 -2.53 -4.73
C HIS A 158 15.98 -4.04 -4.54
N ASP A 159 14.97 -4.74 -4.07
CA ASP A 159 14.98 -6.18 -3.91
C ASP A 159 14.62 -6.85 -5.25
N ASN A 160 15.65 -7.34 -5.95
CA ASN A 160 15.46 -8.04 -7.21
C ASN A 160 14.63 -9.33 -7.05
N THR A 161 14.77 -10.02 -5.92
CA THR A 161 14.02 -11.25 -5.65
C THR A 161 12.54 -10.95 -5.49
N PHE A 162 12.23 -9.92 -4.71
CA PHE A 162 10.85 -9.45 -4.55
C PHE A 162 10.26 -9.01 -5.89
N ALA A 163 11.00 -8.21 -6.67
CA ALA A 163 10.56 -7.73 -7.98
C ALA A 163 10.19 -8.85 -8.97
N GLN A 164 10.94 -9.97 -8.95
CA GLN A 164 10.65 -11.11 -9.82
C GLN A 164 9.42 -11.90 -9.40
N THR A 165 8.91 -11.67 -8.22
CA THR A 165 7.81 -12.43 -7.65
C THR A 165 6.47 -11.71 -7.66
N VAL A 166 6.43 -10.43 -8.03
CA VAL A 166 5.24 -9.60 -8.24
C VAL A 166 4.82 -9.63 -9.70
#